data_90d51b52ac0f0bfd61b79ba28733a549
#
_entry.id   90d51b52ac0f0bfd61b79ba28733a549
#
_cell.length_a   1.000
_cell.length_b   1.000
_cell.length_c   1.000
_cell.angle_alpha   90.00
_cell.angle_beta   90.00
_cell.angle_gamma   90.00
#
_symmetry.space_group_name_H-M   'P 1'
#
loop_
_entity.id
_entity.type
_entity.pdbx_description
1 polymer ?
#
loop_
_entity_poly.entity_id
_entity_poly.type
_entity_poly.pdbx_seq_one_letter_code
_entity_poly.pdbx_strand_id
1 'polypeptide(L)'
;PRMMLRVKNGVLEPRYFPVNGHDVSGKIIKHLFIDEMKDKWTTIIFHTKMGKASGEGFSKMYVNDVLYNDYDGRTGYGGRFFNKFGIYHSWISRWNDEVHGAYPTQVVYYDNLFRTTSKEKLIKLIQN
;
A
#
# COMPACT_ATOMS: atom_id res chain seq x y z
N PRO A 1 -2.96 -11.47 0.81
CA PRO A 1 -3.05 -10.25 0.00
C PRO A 1 -2.18 -10.33 -1.24
N ARG A 2 -2.49 -9.56 -2.28
CA ARG A 2 -1.67 -9.47 -3.50
C ARG A 2 -0.80 -8.22 -3.49
N MET A 3 -1.25 -7.23 -2.77
CA MET A 3 -0.55 -6.00 -2.48
C MET A 3 -0.95 -5.55 -1.09
N MET A 4 -0.01 -5.00 -0.35
CA MET A 4 -0.26 -4.36 0.94
C MET A 4 0.68 -3.16 1.10
N LEU A 5 0.30 -2.22 1.93
CA LEU A 5 1.23 -1.25 2.50
C LEU A 5 1.80 -1.82 3.79
N ARG A 6 3.10 -1.76 3.94
CA ARG A 6 3.83 -2.21 5.13
C ARG A 6 4.66 -1.08 5.70
N VAL A 7 4.64 -0.94 7.00
CA VAL A 7 5.60 -0.10 7.71
C VAL A 7 6.81 -0.95 8.12
N LYS A 8 7.99 -0.53 7.71
CA LYS A 8 9.25 -1.14 8.10
C LYS A 8 10.28 -0.04 8.36
N ASN A 9 10.86 -0.03 9.56
CA ASN A 9 11.87 0.98 9.97
C ASN A 9 11.39 2.42 9.74
N GLY A 10 10.13 2.71 10.08
CA GLY A 10 9.54 4.04 9.89
C GLY A 10 9.18 4.41 8.45
N VAL A 11 9.36 3.53 7.49
CA VAL A 11 9.00 3.74 6.08
C VAL A 11 7.71 3.01 5.75
N LEU A 12 6.75 3.69 5.12
CA LEU A 12 5.58 3.09 4.51
C LEU A 12 5.91 2.72 3.07
N GLU A 13 5.88 1.42 2.77
CA GLU A 13 6.23 0.89 1.47
C GLU A 13 5.19 -0.08 0.94
N PRO A 14 4.91 -0.11 -0.38
CA PRO A 14 4.10 -1.16 -0.98
C PRO A 14 4.89 -2.46 -1.05
N ARG A 15 4.18 -3.57 -0.83
CA ARG A 15 4.69 -4.93 -1.00
C ARG A 15 3.77 -5.69 -1.93
N TYR A 16 4.37 -6.33 -2.92
CA TYR A 16 3.69 -7.12 -3.93
C TYR A 16 4.01 -8.60 -3.73
N PHE A 17 3.05 -9.46 -3.97
CA PHE A 17 3.17 -10.90 -3.77
C PHE A 17 2.99 -11.63 -5.11
N PRO A 18 4.00 -11.60 -6.00
CA PRO A 18 3.88 -12.16 -7.35
C PRO A 18 3.86 -13.69 -7.37
N VAL A 19 4.51 -14.34 -6.40
CA VAL A 19 4.61 -15.80 -6.29
C VAL A 19 4.44 -16.21 -4.82
N ASN A 20 4.15 -17.48 -4.59
CA ASN A 20 3.88 -18.03 -3.26
C ASN A 20 5.00 -17.71 -2.24
N GLY A 21 4.65 -16.93 -1.23
CA GLY A 21 5.47 -16.66 -0.07
C GLY A 21 6.56 -15.59 -0.23
N HIS A 22 6.87 -15.14 -1.43
CA HIS A 22 7.88 -14.11 -1.66
C HIS A 22 7.24 -12.78 -2.01
N ASP A 23 7.56 -11.76 -1.25
CA ASP A 23 7.13 -10.39 -1.49
C ASP A 23 8.27 -9.55 -2.07
N VAL A 24 7.93 -8.59 -2.92
CA VAL A 24 8.86 -7.64 -3.53
C VAL A 24 8.36 -6.21 -3.33
N SER A 25 9.27 -5.25 -3.28
CA SER A 25 8.92 -3.82 -3.11
C SER A 25 8.65 -3.09 -4.42
N GLY A 26 8.97 -3.68 -5.56
CA GLY A 26 9.05 -2.93 -6.83
C GLY A 26 10.25 -1.98 -6.85
N LYS A 27 10.30 -1.07 -7.84
CA LYS A 27 11.30 -0.02 -7.93
C LYS A 27 10.93 1.13 -6.99
N ILE A 28 11.70 1.31 -5.94
CA ILE A 28 11.56 2.44 -5.02
C ILE A 28 12.15 3.68 -5.69
N ILE A 29 11.34 4.71 -5.87
CA ILE A 29 11.75 6.00 -6.44
C ILE A 29 11.99 7.00 -5.31
N LYS A 30 11.10 6.98 -4.30
CA LYS A 30 11.21 7.80 -3.11
C LYS A 30 10.65 7.03 -1.90
N HIS A 31 11.26 7.18 -0.74
CA HIS A 31 10.72 6.65 0.51
C HIS A 31 9.63 7.57 1.06
N LEU A 32 8.58 6.98 1.62
CA LEU A 32 7.55 7.68 2.38
C LEU A 32 7.74 7.37 3.87
N PHE A 33 8.28 8.32 4.61
CA PHE A 33 8.45 8.17 6.03
C PHE A 33 7.16 8.43 6.80
N ILE A 34 6.88 7.61 7.81
CA ILE A 34 5.68 7.75 8.65
C ILE A 34 5.66 9.12 9.34
N ASP A 35 6.81 9.64 9.74
CA ASP A 35 6.91 10.95 10.39
C ASP A 35 6.50 12.09 9.44
N GLU A 36 6.67 11.93 8.13
CA GLU A 36 6.20 12.89 7.13
C GLU A 36 4.67 12.91 7.01
N MET A 37 3.98 11.89 7.51
CA MET A 37 2.52 11.75 7.45
C MET A 37 1.82 12.18 8.74
N LYS A 38 2.55 12.36 9.84
CA LYS A 38 1.97 12.75 11.12
C LYS A 38 1.32 14.14 11.04
N ASP A 39 0.18 14.27 11.68
CA ASP A 39 -0.57 15.51 11.85
C ASP A 39 -0.98 16.22 10.54
N LYS A 40 -1.02 15.47 9.44
CA LYS A 40 -1.50 15.98 8.15
C LYS A 40 -2.13 14.90 7.30
N TRP A 41 -3.03 15.32 6.42
CA TRP A 41 -3.57 14.43 5.40
C TRP A 41 -2.55 14.15 4.30
N THR A 42 -2.44 12.90 3.92
CA THR A 42 -1.56 12.45 2.84
C THR A 42 -2.38 11.66 1.83
N THR A 43 -2.40 12.14 0.59
CA THR A 43 -3.10 11.45 -0.49
C THR A 43 -2.21 10.35 -1.05
N ILE A 44 -2.70 9.10 -1.03
CA ILE A 44 -2.03 7.96 -1.62
C ILE A 44 -2.91 7.39 -2.74
N ILE A 45 -2.36 7.32 -3.94
CA ILE A 45 -3.05 6.79 -5.12
C ILE A 45 -2.29 5.55 -5.62
N PHE A 46 -3.01 4.46 -5.80
CA PHE A 46 -2.53 3.29 -6.52
C PHE A 46 -3.15 3.22 -7.91
N HIS A 47 -2.31 3.33 -8.93
CA HIS A 47 -2.67 3.02 -10.32
C HIS A 47 -2.22 1.61 -10.62
N THR A 48 -3.16 0.67 -10.67
CA THR A 48 -2.84 -0.75 -10.81
C THR A 48 -3.59 -1.37 -11.97
N LYS A 49 -2.86 -2.08 -12.82
CA LYS A 49 -3.42 -3.01 -13.81
C LYS A 49 -3.18 -4.44 -13.32
N MET A 50 -4.24 -5.24 -13.27
CA MET A 50 -4.14 -6.64 -12.89
C MET A 50 -3.64 -7.47 -14.07
N GLY A 51 -2.58 -8.24 -13.83
CA GLY A 51 -1.98 -9.14 -14.82
C GLY A 51 -1.42 -10.40 -14.17
N LYS A 52 -1.36 -11.50 -14.93
CA LYS A 52 -0.93 -12.82 -14.44
C LYS A 52 0.57 -13.05 -14.60
N ALA A 53 1.24 -12.25 -15.40
CA ALA A 53 2.66 -12.37 -15.72
C ALA A 53 3.35 -11.00 -15.69
N SER A 54 4.68 -11.00 -15.75
CA SER A 54 5.49 -9.81 -16.01
C SER A 54 5.14 -9.22 -17.39
N GLY A 55 5.08 -7.89 -17.46
CA GLY A 55 4.64 -7.16 -18.66
C GLY A 55 3.12 -7.10 -18.86
N GLU A 56 2.33 -7.88 -18.12
CA GLU A 56 0.87 -7.81 -18.18
C GLU A 56 0.29 -6.94 -17.05
N GLY A 57 0.90 -6.99 -15.86
CA GLY A 57 0.45 -6.28 -14.68
C GLY A 57 1.44 -5.21 -14.26
N PHE A 58 0.94 -4.16 -13.64
CA PHE A 58 1.77 -3.13 -13.00
C PHE A 58 1.05 -2.52 -11.80
N SER A 59 1.81 -1.85 -10.95
CA SER A 59 1.27 -1.01 -9.89
C SER A 59 2.21 0.18 -9.64
N LYS A 60 1.66 1.38 -9.68
CA LYS A 60 2.36 2.63 -9.39
C LYS A 60 1.73 3.27 -8.16
N MET A 61 2.56 3.63 -7.19
CA MET A 61 2.12 4.37 -6.01
C MET A 61 2.54 5.83 -6.12
N TYR A 62 1.56 6.71 -6.02
CA TYR A 62 1.77 8.15 -5.95
C TYR A 62 1.41 8.65 -4.55
N VAL A 63 2.18 9.59 -4.06
CA VAL A 63 1.93 10.31 -2.80
C VAL A 63 1.90 11.79 -3.12
N ASN A 64 0.77 12.45 -2.84
CA ASN A 64 0.55 13.86 -3.18
C ASN A 64 0.96 14.15 -4.64
N ASP A 65 0.48 13.31 -5.57
CA ASP A 65 0.74 13.35 -7.02
C ASP A 65 2.19 13.05 -7.48
N VAL A 66 3.12 12.79 -6.57
CA VAL A 66 4.50 12.40 -6.88
C VAL A 66 4.62 10.88 -6.92
N LEU A 67 5.29 10.34 -7.93
CA LEU A 67 5.54 8.90 -8.04
C LEU A 67 6.58 8.46 -7.00
N TYR A 68 6.21 7.52 -6.13
CA TYR A 68 7.06 6.97 -5.06
C TYR A 68 7.52 5.54 -5.34
N ASN A 69 6.68 4.76 -6.01
CA ASN A 69 7.02 3.37 -6.31
C ASN A 69 6.47 2.96 -7.68
N ASP A 70 7.24 2.16 -8.39
CA ASP A 70 6.87 1.59 -9.69
C ASP A 70 7.15 0.09 -9.70
N TYR A 71 6.11 -0.69 -9.88
CA TYR A 71 6.19 -2.14 -9.97
C TYR A 71 5.64 -2.61 -11.30
N ASP A 72 6.46 -3.31 -12.09
CA ASP A 72 6.04 -4.04 -13.27
C ASP A 72 6.16 -5.54 -12.99
N GLY A 73 5.07 -6.25 -13.11
CA GLY A 73 5.05 -7.66 -12.82
C GLY A 73 3.65 -8.20 -12.54
N ARG A 74 3.63 -9.44 -12.03
CA ARG A 74 2.38 -10.11 -11.70
C ARG A 74 1.66 -9.44 -10.54
N THR A 75 0.48 -8.90 -10.80
CA THR A 75 -0.38 -8.23 -9.82
C THR A 75 -1.66 -9.02 -9.50
N GLY A 76 -1.94 -10.08 -10.25
CA GLY A 76 -3.13 -10.89 -10.07
C GLY A 76 -2.97 -12.34 -10.54
N TYR A 77 -3.91 -13.20 -10.12
CA TYR A 77 -3.96 -14.62 -10.48
C TYR A 77 -5.31 -15.03 -11.11
N GLY A 78 -6.13 -14.04 -11.42
CA GLY A 78 -7.56 -14.23 -11.67
C GLY A 78 -8.36 -14.28 -10.37
N GLY A 79 -9.66 -14.12 -10.45
CA GLY A 79 -10.56 -14.10 -9.32
C GLY A 79 -10.95 -12.68 -8.87
N ARG A 80 -11.66 -12.62 -7.75
CA ARG A 80 -12.18 -11.35 -7.21
C ARG A 80 -11.12 -10.64 -6.38
N PHE A 81 -11.09 -9.33 -6.49
CA PHE A 81 -10.22 -8.46 -5.70
C PHE A 81 -11.03 -7.64 -4.71
N PHE A 82 -10.52 -7.54 -3.50
CA PHE A 82 -11.12 -6.74 -2.43
C PHE A 82 -10.09 -5.72 -1.96
N ASN A 83 -10.52 -4.47 -1.82
CA ASN A 83 -9.75 -3.48 -1.11
C ASN A 83 -10.12 -3.58 0.38
N LYS A 84 -9.11 -3.64 1.24
CA LYS A 84 -9.27 -3.61 2.69
C LYS A 84 -8.48 -2.42 3.22
N PHE A 85 -9.10 -1.67 4.10
CA PHE A 85 -8.50 -0.53 4.79
C PHE A 85 -8.48 -0.82 6.29
N GLY A 86 -7.50 -0.32 6.97
CA GLY A 86 -7.31 -0.53 8.39
C GLY A 86 -5.88 -0.94 8.73
N ILE A 87 -5.59 -1.01 10.01
CA ILE A 87 -4.32 -1.51 10.51
C ILE A 87 -4.39 -3.04 10.55
N TYR A 88 -3.45 -3.68 9.88
CA TYR A 88 -3.32 -5.12 9.88
C TYR A 88 -2.03 -5.55 10.59
N HIS A 89 -2.19 -6.28 11.66
CA HIS A 89 -1.09 -6.91 12.39
C HIS A 89 -1.22 -8.42 12.34
N SER A 90 -0.22 -9.07 11.75
CA SER A 90 -0.14 -10.52 11.66
C SER A 90 0.68 -11.06 12.81
N TRP A 91 0.62 -11.13 13.93
CA TRP A 91 1.49 -11.65 14.99
C TRP A 91 1.56 -10.73 16.21
N ILE A 92 0.43 -10.25 16.65
CA ILE A 92 0.32 -9.47 17.89
C ILE A 92 0.94 -10.24 19.08
N SER A 93 0.78 -11.57 19.12
CA SER A 93 1.36 -12.43 20.15
C SER A 93 2.88 -12.34 20.22
N ARG A 94 3.56 -12.16 19.08
CA ARG A 94 5.03 -12.00 19.08
C ARG A 94 5.49 -10.67 19.65
N TRP A 95 4.66 -9.64 19.64
CA TRP A 95 4.99 -8.37 20.26
C TRP A 95 5.07 -8.47 21.77
N ASN A 96 4.16 -9.26 22.35
CA ASN A 96 4.09 -9.49 23.81
C ASN A 96 5.19 -10.43 24.31
N ASP A 97 5.86 -11.17 23.40
CA ASP A 97 6.92 -12.09 23.77
C ASP A 97 8.19 -11.30 24.09
N GLU A 98 8.45 -11.14 25.36
CA GLU A 98 9.74 -10.95 26.02
C GLU A 98 10.43 -9.58 25.98
N VAL A 99 10.24 -8.71 24.97
CA VAL A 99 11.13 -7.55 24.80
C VAL A 99 10.45 -6.19 24.78
N HIS A 100 9.17 -6.11 24.43
CA HIS A 100 8.54 -4.83 24.09
C HIS A 100 7.43 -4.36 25.03
N GLY A 101 7.01 -5.17 26.00
CA GLY A 101 5.92 -4.82 26.90
C GLY A 101 4.56 -4.74 26.21
N ALA A 102 3.68 -3.87 26.70
CA ALA A 102 2.34 -3.71 26.14
C ALA A 102 2.39 -3.21 24.70
N TYR A 103 1.51 -3.77 23.84
CA TYR A 103 1.36 -3.33 22.46
C TYR A 103 0.91 -1.85 22.43
N PRO A 104 1.64 -0.95 21.73
CA PRO A 104 1.28 0.45 21.71
C PRO A 104 -0.04 0.69 20.95
N THR A 105 -0.83 1.64 21.41
CA THR A 105 -2.01 2.08 20.68
C THR A 105 -1.59 2.69 19.35
N GLN A 106 -2.22 2.24 18.28
CA GLN A 106 -2.00 2.76 16.93
C GLN A 106 -3.33 3.27 16.39
N VAL A 107 -3.33 4.46 15.84
CA VAL A 107 -4.50 5.11 15.27
C VAL A 107 -4.15 5.60 13.86
N VAL A 108 -5.00 5.25 12.90
CA VAL A 108 -4.91 5.76 11.53
C VAL A 108 -6.29 6.24 11.10
N TYR A 109 -6.36 7.45 10.62
CA TYR A 109 -7.57 8.03 10.05
C TYR A 109 -7.55 7.84 8.53
N TYR A 110 -8.70 7.45 8.00
CA TYR A 110 -8.92 7.31 6.56
C TYR A 110 -10.08 8.20 6.15
N ASP A 111 -9.92 8.89 5.04
CA ASP A 111 -10.97 9.67 4.42
C ASP A 111 -10.91 9.53 2.90
N ASN A 112 -12.01 9.83 2.23
CA ASN A 112 -12.09 9.89 0.77
C ASN A 112 -11.57 8.62 0.07
N LEU A 113 -12.10 7.46 0.47
CA LEU A 113 -11.71 6.17 -0.13
C LEU A 113 -12.43 5.96 -1.46
N PHE A 114 -11.72 6.18 -2.55
CA PHE A 114 -12.26 6.05 -3.91
C PHE A 114 -11.63 4.89 -4.68
N ARG A 115 -12.43 4.28 -5.53
CA ARG A 115 -11.98 3.32 -6.53
C ARG A 115 -12.61 3.66 -7.87
N THR A 116 -11.80 3.79 -8.91
CA THR A 116 -12.26 4.13 -10.26
C THR A 116 -11.42 3.42 -11.30
N THR A 117 -11.90 3.44 -12.54
CA THR A 117 -11.23 2.82 -13.69
C THR A 117 -10.33 3.79 -14.45
N SER A 118 -10.31 5.09 -14.09
CA SER A 118 -9.42 6.06 -14.72
C SER A 118 -8.91 7.10 -13.72
N LYS A 119 -7.70 7.61 -13.99
CA LYS A 119 -7.07 8.66 -13.17
C LYS A 119 -7.86 9.97 -13.23
N GLU A 120 -8.41 10.32 -14.39
CA GLU A 120 -9.20 11.53 -14.59
C GLU A 120 -10.48 11.55 -13.73
N LYS A 121 -11.15 10.41 -13.65
CA LYS A 121 -12.31 10.25 -12.77
C LYS A 121 -11.91 10.36 -11.30
N LEU A 122 -10.76 9.82 -10.92
CA LEU A 122 -10.27 9.90 -9.55
C LEU A 122 -9.98 11.35 -9.16
N ILE A 123 -9.26 12.09 -10.01
CA ILE A 123 -8.93 13.50 -9.75
C ILE A 123 -10.19 14.33 -9.53
N LYS A 124 -11.23 14.13 -10.35
CA LYS A 124 -12.52 14.83 -10.19
C LYS A 124 -13.20 14.53 -8.85
N LEU A 125 -13.06 13.30 -8.33
CA LEU A 125 -13.64 12.92 -7.04
C LEU A 125 -12.89 13.51 -5.85
N ILE A 126 -11.58 13.75 -5.99
CA ILE A 126 -10.74 14.31 -4.91
C ILE A 126 -10.88 15.84 -4.84
N GLN A 127 -11.21 16.49 -5.95
CA GLN A 127 -11.32 17.97 -6.02
C GLN A 127 -12.69 18.50 -5.63
N ASN A 128 -13.69 17.65 -5.45
CA ASN A 128 -15.04 17.99 -4.96
C ASN A 128 -15.16 17.75 -3.46
#